data_53ca7e2d5d929d53c0fe9c772e4dc1ce
#
_entry.id   53ca7e2d5d929d53c0fe9c772e4dc1ce
#
_cell.length_a   1.000
_cell.length_b   1.000
_cell.length_c   1.000
_cell.angle_alpha   90.00
_cell.angle_beta   90.00
_cell.angle_gamma   90.00
#
_symmetry.space_group_name_H-M   'P 1'
#
loop_
_entity.id
_entity.type
_entity.pdbx_description
1 polymer ?
#
loop_
_entity_poly.entity_id
_entity_poly.type
_entity_poly.pdbx_seq_one_letter_code
_entity_poly.pdbx_strand_id
1 'polypeptide(L)'
;MIVRTAVLRLMLVASLCMPAPVLADPSTNPGVDQVRQPTATPTAESEYDRGMRARLSKDWKTAVEAQRSAVTLRPAFPEAWNELGFALRNQGQYPESLKAYDEALRLRPNFPEALEYLGEAYVKLGRLDDARRVLDRLRPLDPARAGELAEVIEHGK
;
A
#
# COMPACT_ATOMS: atom_id res chain seq x y z
N MET A 1 55.18 9.74 50.11
CA MET A 1 54.83 10.90 50.92
C MET A 1 53.31 10.98 51.02
N ILE A 2 52.87 10.92 52.25
CA ILE A 2 51.48 10.79 52.68
C ILE A 2 50.91 12.20 52.75
N VAL A 3 49.68 12.42 52.25
CA VAL A 3 48.77 13.41 52.84
C VAL A 3 47.34 12.93 52.76
N ARG A 4 46.81 12.65 53.94
CA ARG A 4 45.41 12.49 54.31
C ARG A 4 44.70 13.84 54.32
N THR A 5 43.45 13.93 53.86
CA THR A 5 42.41 14.85 54.40
C THR A 5 41.06 14.35 54.03
N ALA A 6 40.36 13.84 54.92
CA ALA A 6 39.33 14.38 55.82
C ALA A 6 37.95 14.43 55.15
N VAL A 7 37.12 13.51 55.57
CA VAL A 7 35.69 13.31 55.36
C VAL A 7 34.91 14.42 56.09
N LEU A 8 33.99 15.06 55.38
CA LEU A 8 32.91 15.81 56.05
C LEU A 8 31.57 15.21 55.62
N ARG A 9 31.00 14.43 56.52
CA ARG A 9 29.61 13.91 56.41
C ARG A 9 28.63 15.05 56.66
N LEU A 10 27.85 15.43 55.66
CA LEU A 10 26.68 16.25 55.87
C LEU A 10 25.45 15.32 55.79
N MET A 11 24.87 15.04 56.96
CA MET A 11 23.58 14.36 57.09
C MET A 11 22.46 15.33 56.68
N LEU A 12 21.83 15.09 55.55
CA LEU A 12 20.58 15.76 55.17
C LEU A 12 19.43 14.86 55.62
N VAL A 13 18.71 15.29 56.62
CA VAL A 13 17.47 14.65 57.07
C VAL A 13 16.38 14.94 56.04
N ALA A 14 16.10 13.97 55.18
CA ALA A 14 14.96 14.04 54.26
C ALA A 14 13.70 13.67 55.04
N SER A 15 12.88 14.68 55.30
CA SER A 15 11.54 14.53 55.83
C SER A 15 10.67 13.71 54.84
N LEU A 16 10.29 12.50 55.24
CA LEU A 16 9.41 11.62 54.51
C LEU A 16 7.99 12.17 54.61
N CYS A 17 7.59 12.99 53.63
CA CYS A 17 6.18 13.34 53.46
C CYS A 17 5.54 12.20 52.65
N MET A 18 4.91 11.23 53.32
CA MET A 18 4.09 10.21 52.68
C MET A 18 2.78 10.84 52.20
N PRO A 19 2.44 10.75 50.92
CA PRO A 19 1.09 11.08 50.49
C PRO A 19 0.14 10.03 51.05
N ALA A 20 -0.99 10.46 51.59
CA ALA A 20 -2.09 9.61 52.04
C ALA A 20 -2.59 8.74 50.89
N PRO A 21 -3.05 7.50 51.16
CA PRO A 21 -3.68 6.69 50.13
C PRO A 21 -4.99 7.34 49.68
N VAL A 22 -5.07 7.75 48.44
CA VAL A 22 -6.32 8.13 47.80
C VAL A 22 -7.17 6.85 47.73
N LEU A 23 -8.25 6.82 48.51
CA LEU A 23 -9.30 5.79 48.38
C LEU A 23 -9.81 5.84 46.96
N ALA A 24 -9.52 4.80 46.17
CA ALA A 24 -10.07 4.63 44.86
C ALA A 24 -11.59 4.49 44.98
N ASP A 25 -12.33 5.38 44.30
CA ASP A 25 -13.78 5.30 44.14
C ASP A 25 -14.10 4.05 43.30
N PRO A 26 -14.84 3.06 43.82
CA PRO A 26 -15.16 1.85 43.09
C PRO A 26 -16.17 2.06 41.94
N SER A 27 -16.59 3.30 41.67
CA SER A 27 -17.53 3.63 40.61
C SER A 27 -16.84 4.03 39.29
N THR A 28 -15.51 4.21 39.26
CA THR A 28 -14.79 4.44 38.00
C THR A 28 -14.45 3.11 37.34
N ASN A 29 -15.32 2.66 36.46
CA ASN A 29 -15.07 1.56 35.56
C ASN A 29 -14.05 2.03 34.49
N PRO A 30 -12.77 1.56 34.48
CA PRO A 30 -11.76 2.01 33.52
C PRO A 30 -11.93 1.40 32.12
N GLY A 31 -13.10 0.83 31.84
CA GLY A 31 -13.34 0.03 30.62
C GLY A 31 -14.17 0.69 29.54
N VAL A 32 -14.60 1.94 29.65
CA VAL A 32 -15.58 2.51 28.68
C VAL A 32 -15.12 3.74 27.91
N ASP A 33 -13.91 4.22 28.13
CA ASP A 33 -13.37 5.36 27.34
C ASP A 33 -12.32 4.93 26.31
N GLN A 34 -12.53 3.78 25.65
CA GLN A 34 -12.05 3.70 24.28
C GLN A 34 -13.00 4.55 23.44
N VAL A 35 -12.69 5.84 23.39
CA VAL A 35 -13.24 6.76 22.41
C VAL A 35 -13.10 6.05 21.06
N ARG A 36 -14.21 5.48 20.58
CA ARG A 36 -14.32 4.92 19.25
C ARG A 36 -14.02 6.08 18.31
N GLN A 37 -12.74 6.18 17.88
CA GLN A 37 -12.38 7.19 16.90
C GLN A 37 -13.37 7.04 15.75
N PRO A 38 -14.03 8.12 15.32
CA PRO A 38 -14.94 8.02 14.19
C PRO A 38 -14.15 7.41 13.05
N THR A 39 -14.58 6.24 12.59
CA THR A 39 -13.95 5.59 11.44
C THR A 39 -14.06 6.58 10.30
N ALA A 40 -12.93 7.19 9.91
CA ALA A 40 -12.91 8.16 8.83
C ALA A 40 -13.59 7.54 7.61
N THR A 41 -14.51 8.28 7.00
CA THR A 41 -15.17 7.83 5.77
C THR A 41 -14.09 7.50 4.74
N PRO A 42 -14.13 6.32 4.12
CA PRO A 42 -13.12 5.94 3.13
C PRO A 42 -13.06 6.96 1.99
N THR A 43 -11.86 7.37 1.62
CA THR A 43 -11.59 8.19 0.44
C THR A 43 -10.93 7.33 -0.65
N ALA A 44 -10.93 7.81 -1.88
CA ALA A 44 -10.28 7.10 -2.98
C ALA A 44 -8.78 6.90 -2.69
N GLU A 45 -8.13 7.89 -2.08
CA GLU A 45 -6.73 7.82 -1.68
C GLU A 45 -6.51 6.79 -0.58
N SER A 46 -7.32 6.81 0.48
CA SER A 46 -7.17 5.86 1.59
C SER A 46 -7.38 4.41 1.14
N GLU A 47 -8.32 4.18 0.21
CA GLU A 47 -8.57 2.87 -0.38
C GLU A 47 -7.42 2.46 -1.33
N TYR A 48 -6.91 3.38 -2.14
CA TYR A 48 -5.72 3.15 -2.97
C TYR A 48 -4.53 2.72 -2.11
N ASP A 49 -4.24 3.46 -1.03
CA ASP A 49 -3.16 3.14 -0.10
C ASP A 49 -3.37 1.80 0.62
N ARG A 50 -4.61 1.44 0.94
CA ARG A 50 -4.96 0.13 1.49
C ARG A 50 -4.64 -0.98 0.48
N GLY A 51 -4.99 -0.79 -0.77
CA GLY A 51 -4.68 -1.70 -1.87
C GLY A 51 -3.18 -1.85 -2.10
N MET A 52 -2.43 -0.75 -2.03
CA MET A 52 -0.96 -0.78 -2.16
C MET A 52 -0.30 -1.57 -1.03
N ARG A 53 -0.75 -1.42 0.21
CA ARG A 53 -0.27 -2.23 1.33
C ARG A 53 -0.56 -3.71 1.14
N ALA A 54 -1.77 -4.05 0.67
CA ALA A 54 -2.16 -5.42 0.37
C ALA A 54 -1.31 -6.03 -0.77
N ARG A 55 -0.98 -5.25 -1.81
CA ARG A 55 -0.04 -5.64 -2.87
C ARG A 55 1.33 -6.03 -2.30
N LEU A 56 1.89 -5.23 -1.38
CA LEU A 56 3.19 -5.51 -0.77
C LEU A 56 3.20 -6.82 0.01
N SER A 57 2.10 -7.18 0.66
CA SER A 57 1.92 -8.46 1.35
C SER A 57 1.41 -9.59 0.44
N LYS A 58 1.22 -9.32 -0.86
CA LYS A 58 0.65 -10.25 -1.85
C LYS A 58 -0.76 -10.75 -1.48
N ASP A 59 -1.49 -10.00 -0.67
CA ASP A 59 -2.91 -10.24 -0.40
C ASP A 59 -3.73 -9.65 -1.57
N TRP A 60 -3.75 -10.42 -2.67
CA TRP A 60 -4.41 -9.99 -3.90
C TRP A 60 -5.91 -9.80 -3.74
N LYS A 61 -6.55 -10.54 -2.82
CA LYS A 61 -7.98 -10.39 -2.53
C LYS A 61 -8.26 -9.00 -1.96
N THR A 62 -7.58 -8.63 -0.89
CA THR A 62 -7.71 -7.31 -0.29
C THR A 62 -7.27 -6.20 -1.25
N ALA A 63 -6.23 -6.43 -2.07
CA ALA A 63 -5.80 -5.47 -3.08
C ALA A 63 -6.90 -5.18 -4.11
N VAL A 64 -7.57 -6.21 -4.65
CA VAL A 64 -8.69 -6.05 -5.58
C VAL A 64 -9.85 -5.31 -4.93
N GLU A 65 -10.26 -5.70 -3.72
CA GLU A 65 -11.36 -5.04 -2.99
C GLU A 65 -11.08 -3.55 -2.78
N ALA A 66 -9.87 -3.24 -2.33
CA ALA A 66 -9.45 -1.87 -2.05
C ALA A 66 -9.37 -1.01 -3.32
N GLN A 67 -8.75 -1.53 -4.38
CA GLN A 67 -8.64 -0.78 -5.63
C GLN A 67 -10.01 -0.60 -6.32
N ARG A 68 -10.92 -1.58 -6.21
CA ARG A 68 -12.32 -1.40 -6.67
C ARG A 68 -13.02 -0.27 -5.92
N SER A 69 -12.83 -0.20 -4.59
CA SER A 69 -13.37 0.91 -3.80
C SER A 69 -12.78 2.24 -4.24
N ALA A 70 -11.46 2.31 -4.45
CA ALA A 70 -10.78 3.53 -4.90
C ALA A 70 -11.34 4.04 -6.24
N VAL A 71 -11.49 3.17 -7.26
CA VAL A 71 -12.03 3.58 -8.56
C VAL A 71 -13.53 3.85 -8.53
N THR A 72 -14.27 3.28 -7.59
CA THR A 72 -15.69 3.60 -7.38
C THR A 72 -15.83 5.00 -6.78
N LEU A 73 -15.01 5.36 -5.80
CA LEU A 73 -14.99 6.68 -5.18
C LEU A 73 -14.45 7.76 -6.12
N ARG A 74 -13.47 7.43 -6.96
CA ARG A 74 -12.91 8.33 -7.96
C ARG A 74 -12.65 7.59 -9.27
N PRO A 75 -13.62 7.58 -10.20
CA PRO A 75 -13.49 6.88 -11.49
C PRO A 75 -12.33 7.40 -12.36
N ALA A 76 -11.95 8.67 -12.23
CA ALA A 76 -10.81 9.28 -12.94
C ALA A 76 -9.49 9.12 -12.18
N PHE A 77 -9.14 7.89 -11.81
CA PHE A 77 -7.92 7.57 -11.07
C PHE A 77 -7.11 6.49 -11.82
N PRO A 78 -6.30 6.87 -12.80
CA PRO A 78 -5.61 5.92 -13.66
C PRO A 78 -4.65 4.99 -12.89
N GLU A 79 -4.01 5.47 -11.82
CA GLU A 79 -3.15 4.64 -10.98
C GLU A 79 -3.93 3.53 -10.27
N ALA A 80 -5.10 3.85 -9.73
CA ALA A 80 -5.95 2.85 -9.07
C ALA A 80 -6.49 1.81 -10.05
N TRP A 81 -6.84 2.21 -11.28
CA TRP A 81 -7.20 1.29 -12.35
C TRP A 81 -6.04 0.37 -12.75
N ASN A 82 -4.82 0.91 -12.86
CA ASN A 82 -3.62 0.11 -13.11
C ASN A 82 -3.37 -0.91 -12.00
N GLU A 83 -3.44 -0.50 -10.75
CA GLU A 83 -3.26 -1.39 -9.60
C GLU A 83 -4.37 -2.43 -9.47
N LEU A 84 -5.60 -2.09 -9.83
CA LEU A 84 -6.70 -3.05 -9.93
C LEU A 84 -6.38 -4.13 -10.98
N GLY A 85 -5.93 -3.72 -12.16
CA GLY A 85 -5.50 -4.63 -13.22
C GLY A 85 -4.39 -5.56 -12.76
N PHE A 86 -3.38 -5.02 -12.07
CA PHE A 86 -2.28 -5.80 -11.53
C PHE A 86 -2.73 -6.84 -10.50
N ALA A 87 -3.59 -6.45 -9.56
CA ALA A 87 -4.11 -7.36 -8.54
C ALA A 87 -4.98 -8.47 -9.14
N LEU A 88 -5.87 -8.12 -10.10
CA LEU A 88 -6.71 -9.07 -10.82
C LEU A 88 -5.87 -10.08 -11.62
N ARG A 89 -4.83 -9.61 -12.32
CA ARG A 89 -3.90 -10.48 -13.05
C ARG A 89 -3.24 -11.50 -12.12
N ASN A 90 -2.78 -11.06 -10.95
CA ASN A 90 -2.17 -11.94 -9.95
C ASN A 90 -3.15 -12.94 -9.32
N GLN A 91 -4.46 -12.68 -9.40
CA GLN A 91 -5.52 -13.64 -9.07
C GLN A 91 -5.89 -14.56 -10.25
N GLY A 92 -5.27 -14.39 -11.41
CA GLY A 92 -5.62 -15.14 -12.62
C GLY A 92 -6.91 -14.64 -13.32
N GLN A 93 -7.47 -13.53 -12.88
CA GLN A 93 -8.68 -12.91 -13.45
C GLN A 93 -8.29 -12.02 -14.66
N TYR A 94 -7.71 -12.65 -15.69
CA TYR A 94 -7.15 -11.92 -16.82
C TYR A 94 -8.17 -11.08 -17.62
N PRO A 95 -9.40 -11.55 -17.92
CA PRO A 95 -10.36 -10.75 -18.67
C PRO A 95 -10.72 -9.44 -17.97
N GLU A 96 -10.86 -9.48 -16.64
CA GLU A 96 -11.15 -8.31 -15.83
C GLU A 96 -9.93 -7.40 -15.72
N SER A 97 -8.72 -7.98 -15.61
CA SER A 97 -7.49 -7.19 -15.55
C SER A 97 -7.26 -6.39 -16.83
N LEU A 98 -7.54 -6.96 -18.01
CA LEU A 98 -7.47 -6.23 -19.28
C LEU A 98 -8.38 -5.00 -19.27
N LYS A 99 -9.65 -5.15 -18.81
CA LYS A 99 -10.58 -4.01 -18.72
C LYS A 99 -10.05 -2.91 -17.78
N ALA A 100 -9.43 -3.29 -16.68
CA ALA A 100 -8.87 -2.32 -15.75
C ALA A 100 -7.68 -1.56 -16.37
N TYR A 101 -6.78 -2.25 -17.07
CA TYR A 101 -5.70 -1.58 -17.81
C TYR A 101 -6.21 -0.70 -18.96
N ASP A 102 -7.25 -1.14 -19.67
CA ASP A 102 -7.88 -0.33 -20.71
C ASP A 102 -8.44 0.99 -20.13
N GLU A 103 -9.08 0.94 -18.96
CA GLU A 103 -9.53 2.16 -18.26
C GLU A 103 -8.38 3.05 -17.80
N ALA A 104 -7.30 2.47 -17.25
CA ALA A 104 -6.11 3.23 -16.91
C ALA A 104 -5.54 3.96 -18.14
N LEU A 105 -5.44 3.27 -19.27
CA LEU A 105 -4.92 3.80 -20.54
C LEU A 105 -5.90 4.75 -21.24
N ARG A 106 -7.21 4.58 -21.05
CA ARG A 106 -8.21 5.56 -21.52
C ARG A 106 -8.03 6.90 -20.78
N LEU A 107 -7.76 6.85 -19.48
CA LEU A 107 -7.53 8.05 -18.66
C LEU A 107 -6.13 8.65 -18.87
N ARG A 108 -5.13 7.79 -19.10
CA ARG A 108 -3.73 8.20 -19.34
C ARG A 108 -3.16 7.35 -20.50
N PRO A 109 -3.31 7.79 -21.76
CA PRO A 109 -2.87 7.01 -22.92
C PRO A 109 -1.38 6.65 -22.95
N ASN A 110 -0.53 7.50 -22.38
CA ASN A 110 0.93 7.33 -22.27
C ASN A 110 1.31 6.95 -20.83
N PHE A 111 0.80 5.80 -20.34
CA PHE A 111 1.09 5.26 -19.03
C PHE A 111 1.97 4.01 -19.19
N PRO A 112 3.32 4.12 -19.08
CA PRO A 112 4.23 3.01 -19.41
C PRO A 112 3.99 1.76 -18.58
N GLU A 113 3.74 1.89 -17.27
CA GLU A 113 3.46 0.75 -16.39
C GLU A 113 2.18 0.00 -16.79
N ALA A 114 1.13 0.72 -17.15
CA ALA A 114 -0.11 0.10 -17.57
C ALA A 114 0.04 -0.61 -18.92
N LEU A 115 0.85 -0.06 -19.84
CA LEU A 115 1.18 -0.71 -21.11
C LEU A 115 1.99 -1.99 -20.89
N GLU A 116 3.01 -1.95 -20.06
CA GLU A 116 3.83 -3.12 -19.72
C GLU A 116 2.94 -4.24 -19.15
N TYR A 117 2.17 -3.95 -18.10
CA TYR A 117 1.32 -4.94 -17.44
C TYR A 117 0.19 -5.48 -18.33
N LEU A 118 -0.36 -4.63 -19.21
CA LEU A 118 -1.31 -5.06 -20.24
C LEU A 118 -0.64 -6.05 -21.21
N GLY A 119 0.56 -5.75 -21.67
CA GLY A 119 1.34 -6.63 -22.54
C GLY A 119 1.61 -7.99 -21.91
N GLU A 120 2.05 -8.01 -20.66
CA GLU A 120 2.25 -9.25 -19.88
C GLU A 120 0.94 -10.05 -19.71
N ALA A 121 -0.19 -9.36 -19.46
CA ALA A 121 -1.48 -10.01 -19.36
C ALA A 121 -1.88 -10.68 -20.69
N TYR A 122 -1.60 -10.04 -21.84
CA TYR A 122 -1.79 -10.64 -23.15
C TYR A 122 -0.90 -11.87 -23.39
N VAL A 123 0.36 -11.84 -22.96
CA VAL A 123 1.25 -13.00 -23.03
C VAL A 123 0.68 -14.17 -22.22
N LYS A 124 0.19 -13.94 -20.99
CA LYS A 124 -0.43 -14.99 -20.17
C LYS A 124 -1.68 -15.60 -20.80
N LEU A 125 -2.36 -14.85 -21.66
CA LEU A 125 -3.52 -15.31 -22.42
C LEU A 125 -3.14 -15.93 -23.78
N GLY A 126 -1.86 -16.00 -24.14
CA GLY A 126 -1.39 -16.47 -25.45
C GLY A 126 -1.67 -15.49 -26.60
N ARG A 127 -2.10 -14.27 -26.29
CA ARG A 127 -2.47 -13.22 -27.25
C ARG A 127 -1.23 -12.41 -27.67
N LEU A 128 -0.24 -13.10 -28.28
CA LEU A 128 1.08 -12.53 -28.56
C LEU A 128 1.04 -11.33 -29.53
N ASP A 129 0.12 -11.32 -30.49
CA ASP A 129 -0.02 -10.19 -31.42
C ASP A 129 -0.53 -8.93 -30.72
N ASP A 130 -1.42 -9.08 -29.74
CA ASP A 130 -1.84 -7.97 -28.91
C ASP A 130 -0.70 -7.45 -28.02
N ALA A 131 0.08 -8.36 -27.43
CA ALA A 131 1.26 -8.00 -26.66
C ALA A 131 2.30 -7.22 -27.51
N ARG A 132 2.54 -7.64 -28.74
CA ARG A 132 3.45 -6.92 -29.65
C ARG A 132 2.93 -5.51 -29.98
N ARG A 133 1.63 -5.34 -30.23
CA ARG A 133 1.05 -4.00 -30.46
C ARG A 133 1.24 -3.07 -29.26
N VAL A 134 1.10 -3.61 -28.05
CA VAL A 134 1.36 -2.86 -26.81
C VAL A 134 2.83 -2.51 -26.67
N LEU A 135 3.74 -3.46 -26.97
CA LEU A 135 5.19 -3.23 -26.99
C LEU A 135 5.57 -2.08 -27.94
N ASP A 136 4.99 -2.03 -29.13
CA ASP A 136 5.29 -0.96 -30.09
C ASP A 136 4.85 0.43 -29.57
N ARG A 137 3.78 0.48 -28.79
CA ARG A 137 3.35 1.72 -28.11
C ARG A 137 4.29 2.09 -26.93
N LEU A 138 4.81 1.09 -26.23
CA LEU A 138 5.65 1.29 -25.05
C LEU A 138 7.07 1.76 -25.41
N ARG A 139 7.63 1.27 -26.53
CA ARG A 139 9.02 1.56 -26.96
C ARG A 139 9.41 3.04 -26.92
N PRO A 140 8.62 3.97 -27.49
CA PRO A 140 8.98 5.40 -27.48
C PRO A 140 8.78 6.07 -26.12
N LEU A 141 8.02 5.46 -25.20
CA LEU A 141 7.69 6.02 -23.89
C LEU A 141 8.69 5.59 -22.82
N ASP A 142 9.04 4.30 -22.81
CA ASP A 142 9.96 3.71 -21.85
C ASP A 142 10.69 2.51 -22.50
N PRO A 143 11.89 2.75 -23.07
CA PRO A 143 12.67 1.70 -23.72
C PRO A 143 13.10 0.56 -22.78
N ALA A 144 13.29 0.86 -21.47
CA ALA A 144 13.70 -0.16 -20.51
C ALA A 144 12.57 -1.16 -20.26
N ARG A 145 11.37 -0.67 -19.92
CA ARG A 145 10.16 -1.51 -19.77
C ARG A 145 9.79 -2.23 -21.09
N ALA A 146 10.02 -1.58 -22.22
CA ALA A 146 9.80 -2.22 -23.52
C ALA A 146 10.75 -3.40 -23.75
N GLY A 147 12.00 -3.30 -23.28
CA GLY A 147 12.94 -4.42 -23.29
C GLY A 147 12.45 -5.59 -22.44
N GLU A 148 12.00 -5.31 -21.20
CA GLU A 148 11.45 -6.32 -20.29
C GLU A 148 10.23 -7.03 -20.90
N LEU A 149 9.29 -6.27 -21.47
CA LEU A 149 8.12 -6.84 -22.14
C LEU A 149 8.50 -7.66 -23.37
N ALA A 150 9.49 -7.22 -24.15
CA ALA A 150 9.97 -7.98 -25.31
C ALA A 150 10.51 -9.35 -24.89
N GLU A 151 11.31 -9.43 -23.82
CA GLU A 151 11.81 -10.69 -23.26
C GLU A 151 10.66 -11.61 -22.80
N VAL A 152 9.62 -11.04 -22.17
CA VAL A 152 8.42 -11.80 -21.76
C VAL A 152 7.68 -12.37 -22.96
N ILE A 153 7.57 -11.62 -24.07
CA ILE A 153 6.93 -12.07 -25.33
C ILE A 153 7.74 -13.20 -25.96
N GLU A 154 9.05 -13.10 -25.98
CA GLU A 154 9.93 -14.10 -26.60
C GLU A 154 9.98 -15.41 -25.80
N HIS A 155 9.98 -15.33 -24.50
CA HIS A 155 10.14 -16.52 -23.64
C HIS A 155 8.81 -17.08 -23.12
N GLY A 156 7.69 -16.38 -23.31
CA GLY A 156 6.35 -16.85 -22.94
C GLY A 156 6.15 -17.03 -21.41
N LYS A 157 6.92 -16.34 -20.59
CA LYS A 157 6.97 -16.54 -19.13
C LYS A 157 6.37 -15.40 -18.35
#